data_cf707f1a8af0f884a460d58aff81f930
#
_entry.id   cf707f1a8af0f884a460d58aff81f930
#
_cell.length_a   1.000
_cell.length_b   1.000
_cell.length_c   1.000
_cell.angle_alpha   90.00
_cell.angle_beta   90.00
_cell.angle_gamma   90.00
#
_symmetry.space_group_name_H-M   'P 1'
#
loop_
_entity.id
_entity.type
_entity.pdbx_description
1 polymer ?
#
loop_
_entity_poly.entity_id
_entity_poly.type
_entity_poly.pdbx_seq_one_letter_code
_entity_poly.pdbx_strand_id
1 'polypeptide(L)'
;MRSGLTLVLSLALTGALVAMNISLHHTRQAAPAADPERKLTVTTKRLVRNLPTPPAAVAHTSPPPFHWSALESPDYATYAANLRAIGCPERTLRDILLPDIQKLYVDRKAELADGPEDRFWETADQRDARQRERETKLRSLELEKRALIRQLLGADWSFAALKELRSDGLASGIMEVLLGFTDFGKTEHIFLTHAFFQDEVRAEQTMTEGILLDEDLLKLQALRDGFEAALARGLAPTEVEELRLRLAALEGLGHLQRRNGVEVTGAELREIARLRADTHDMLAKALDLDDELYPAGLRAKGEAAFNELLRRFLGAERFADVERAKDRLFRELLQSTDNQGVSKAALLQAYEARRAAEEQARQIRADAQLSSEERSVLLAALRAQTTQALSRSLGPVGFGAYLKQHGQQFTNSLSLPVTRMQSLGQRSDVIPVK
;
A
#
# COMPACT_ATOMS: atom_id res chain seq x y z
N MET A 1 -10.29 -15.62 7.16
CA MET A 1 -10.25 -14.40 6.30
C MET A 1 -9.01 -13.63 6.72
N ARG A 2 -7.88 -14.00 6.14
CA ARG A 2 -6.56 -13.46 6.48
C ARG A 2 -6.37 -12.09 5.85
N SER A 3 -6.01 -11.11 6.68
CA SER A 3 -5.09 -10.01 6.41
C SER A 3 -5.43 -9.08 5.22
N GLY A 4 -6.29 -8.08 5.47
CA GLY A 4 -6.50 -6.98 4.51
C GLY A 4 -5.37 -5.92 4.50
N LEU A 5 -4.65 -5.74 5.60
CA LEU A 5 -3.68 -4.65 5.74
C LEU A 5 -2.26 -5.06 5.33
N THR A 6 -1.83 -6.27 5.66
CA THR A 6 -0.59 -6.86 5.13
C THR A 6 -0.68 -7.06 3.64
N LEU A 7 -1.86 -7.44 3.13
CA LEU A 7 -2.11 -7.50 1.70
C LEU A 7 -2.04 -6.12 1.07
N VAL A 8 -2.48 -5.07 1.74
CA VAL A 8 -2.41 -3.68 1.24
C VAL A 8 -0.99 -3.11 1.34
N LEU A 9 -0.26 -3.31 2.43
CA LEU A 9 1.15 -2.88 2.54
C LEU A 9 2.08 -3.75 1.69
N SER A 10 1.90 -5.05 1.66
CA SER A 10 2.66 -5.97 0.80
C SER A 10 2.26 -5.85 -0.67
N LEU A 11 0.97 -5.66 -1.01
CA LEU A 11 0.53 -5.33 -2.37
C LEU A 11 0.97 -3.92 -2.79
N ALA A 12 1.02 -2.94 -1.90
CA ALA A 12 1.57 -1.63 -2.22
C ALA A 12 3.08 -1.70 -2.48
N LEU A 13 3.83 -2.53 -1.75
CA LEU A 13 5.27 -2.72 -1.98
C LEU A 13 5.56 -3.60 -3.21
N THR A 14 4.84 -4.71 -3.38
CA THR A 14 4.95 -5.58 -4.57
C THR A 14 4.30 -4.98 -5.80
N GLY A 15 3.18 -4.27 -5.66
CA GLY A 15 2.54 -3.53 -6.74
C GLY A 15 3.41 -2.37 -7.25
N ALA A 16 4.11 -1.66 -6.36
CA ALA A 16 5.08 -0.63 -6.72
C ALA A 16 6.30 -1.22 -7.48
N LEU A 17 6.78 -2.39 -7.10
CA LEU A 17 7.89 -3.07 -7.79
C LEU A 17 7.46 -3.64 -9.15
N VAL A 18 6.25 -4.16 -9.29
CA VAL A 18 5.72 -4.68 -10.56
C VAL A 18 5.33 -3.52 -11.50
N ALA A 19 4.72 -2.44 -10.98
CA ALA A 19 4.40 -1.25 -11.76
C ALA A 19 5.67 -0.54 -12.25
N MET A 20 6.73 -0.51 -11.43
CA MET A 20 8.03 0.04 -11.82
C MET A 20 8.70 -0.78 -12.93
N ASN A 21 8.58 -2.11 -12.91
CA ASN A 21 9.10 -2.96 -14.00
C ASN A 21 8.29 -2.81 -15.29
N ILE A 22 6.98 -2.67 -15.21
CA ILE A 22 6.09 -2.46 -16.37
C ILE A 22 6.29 -1.05 -16.94
N SER A 23 6.44 -0.02 -16.11
CA SER A 23 6.69 1.36 -16.55
C SER A 23 8.07 1.50 -17.22
N LEU A 24 9.11 0.85 -16.69
CA LEU A 24 10.43 0.80 -17.32
C LEU A 24 10.42 0.07 -18.67
N HIS A 25 9.58 -0.96 -18.84
CA HIS A 25 9.40 -1.62 -20.13
C HIS A 25 8.64 -0.75 -21.15
N HIS A 26 7.61 -0.02 -20.72
CA HIS A 26 6.84 0.87 -21.61
C HIS A 26 7.61 2.12 -22.01
N THR A 27 8.41 2.72 -21.12
CA THR A 27 9.26 3.87 -21.46
C THR A 27 10.41 3.50 -22.41
N ARG A 28 10.90 2.25 -22.39
CA ARG A 28 11.87 1.76 -23.39
C ARG A 28 11.27 1.51 -24.76
N GLN A 29 9.96 1.28 -24.88
CA GLN A 29 9.27 1.07 -26.16
C GLN A 29 8.70 2.35 -26.77
N ALA A 30 8.63 3.45 -26.02
CA ALA A 30 8.09 4.73 -26.48
C ALA A 30 9.17 5.80 -26.73
N ALA A 31 10.38 5.41 -27.15
CA ALA A 31 11.34 6.36 -27.71
C ALA A 31 10.81 6.80 -29.08
N PRO A 32 10.42 8.10 -29.26
CA PRO A 32 10.02 8.55 -30.57
C PRO A 32 11.21 8.46 -31.51
N ALA A 33 10.97 7.88 -32.69
CA ALA A 33 11.92 7.87 -33.80
C ALA A 33 12.43 9.31 -34.02
N ALA A 34 13.75 9.46 -34.02
CA ALA A 34 14.39 10.73 -34.29
C ALA A 34 13.94 11.26 -35.65
N ASP A 35 13.34 12.45 -35.62
CA ASP A 35 12.97 13.21 -36.80
C ASP A 35 14.27 13.75 -37.46
N PRO A 36 14.64 13.35 -38.70
CA PRO A 36 15.97 13.61 -39.24
C PRO A 36 16.13 14.94 -39.96
N GLU A 37 15.33 15.97 -39.76
CA GLU A 37 15.58 17.26 -40.38
C GLU A 37 15.14 18.49 -39.56
N ARG A 38 15.90 18.82 -38.52
CA ARG A 38 15.90 20.17 -37.99
C ARG A 38 17.31 20.79 -38.13
N LYS A 39 17.58 21.42 -39.29
CA LYS A 39 18.77 22.26 -39.49
C LYS A 39 18.66 23.49 -38.60
N LEU A 40 19.36 23.50 -37.49
CA LEU A 40 19.59 24.70 -36.68
C LEU A 40 20.60 25.60 -37.41
N THR A 41 20.09 26.68 -38.05
CA THR A 41 20.95 27.72 -38.59
C THR A 41 21.38 28.64 -37.44
N VAL A 42 22.57 28.47 -36.92
CA VAL A 42 23.15 29.37 -35.92
C VAL A 42 23.75 30.56 -36.63
N THR A 43 23.06 31.72 -36.58
CA THR A 43 23.59 32.98 -37.08
C THR A 43 24.46 33.64 -36.01
N THR A 44 25.78 33.51 -36.12
CA THR A 44 26.71 34.15 -35.21
C THR A 44 26.98 35.60 -35.70
N LYS A 45 26.33 36.58 -35.02
CA LYS A 45 26.72 37.99 -35.21
C LYS A 45 27.99 38.26 -34.44
N ARG A 46 29.13 38.38 -35.15
CA ARG A 46 30.41 38.78 -34.57
C ARG A 46 30.40 40.32 -34.39
N LEU A 47 30.16 40.77 -33.15
CA LEU A 47 30.33 42.14 -32.74
C LEU A 47 31.84 42.38 -32.52
N VAL A 48 32.53 42.98 -33.47
CA VAL A 48 33.90 43.42 -33.29
C VAL A 48 33.86 44.73 -32.51
N ARG A 49 34.14 44.68 -31.24
CA ARG A 49 34.34 45.87 -30.40
C ARG A 49 35.84 46.16 -30.38
N ASN A 50 36.27 47.26 -31.02
CA ASN A 50 37.66 47.73 -30.90
C ASN A 50 37.89 48.13 -29.44
N LEU A 51 38.60 47.33 -28.68
CA LEU A 51 39.12 47.65 -27.35
C LEU A 51 40.52 48.25 -27.51
N PRO A 52 40.89 49.30 -26.75
CA PRO A 52 42.23 49.84 -26.73
C PRO A 52 43.19 48.78 -26.20
N THR A 53 44.40 48.77 -26.75
CA THR A 53 45.50 47.85 -26.45
C THR A 53 45.75 47.79 -24.95
N PRO A 54 45.71 46.60 -24.31
CA PRO A 54 46.06 46.48 -22.89
C PRO A 54 47.57 46.57 -22.68
N PRO A 55 48.00 47.06 -21.50
CA PRO A 55 49.41 47.09 -21.15
C PRO A 55 49.95 45.67 -20.99
N ALA A 56 51.29 45.52 -21.16
CA ALA A 56 52.03 44.29 -21.27
C ALA A 56 51.58 43.14 -20.38
N ALA A 57 51.42 41.97 -21.03
CA ALA A 57 50.99 40.73 -20.42
C ALA A 57 51.85 40.32 -19.22
N VAL A 58 51.21 40.28 -18.04
CA VAL A 58 51.72 39.47 -16.94
C VAL A 58 51.65 38.02 -17.43
N ALA A 59 52.75 37.29 -17.35
CA ALA A 59 52.83 35.89 -17.74
C ALA A 59 51.79 35.09 -16.89
N HIS A 60 50.64 34.79 -17.48
CA HIS A 60 49.73 33.83 -16.91
C HIS A 60 50.38 32.45 -17.05
N THR A 61 50.94 31.93 -15.98
CA THR A 61 51.21 30.49 -15.88
C THR A 61 49.90 29.79 -16.16
N SER A 62 49.78 29.11 -17.31
CA SER A 62 48.63 28.27 -17.63
C SER A 62 48.42 27.29 -16.48
N PRO A 63 47.22 27.20 -15.91
CA PRO A 63 46.95 26.18 -14.89
C PRO A 63 47.32 24.80 -15.47
N PRO A 64 47.85 23.89 -14.66
CA PRO A 64 48.21 22.56 -15.12
C PRO A 64 47.01 21.91 -15.80
N PRO A 65 47.21 21.10 -16.87
CA PRO A 65 46.12 20.46 -17.57
C PRO A 65 45.28 19.63 -16.58
N PHE A 66 43.99 19.86 -16.59
CA PHE A 66 43.05 19.15 -15.75
C PHE A 66 42.92 17.67 -16.20
N HIS A 67 43.16 16.73 -15.30
CA HIS A 67 43.03 15.30 -15.52
C HIS A 67 42.01 14.74 -14.55
N TRP A 68 40.99 14.04 -15.04
CA TRP A 68 39.97 13.38 -14.22
C TRP A 68 40.54 12.39 -13.22
N SER A 69 41.59 11.67 -13.60
CA SER A 69 42.33 10.76 -12.71
C SER A 69 42.89 11.39 -11.44
N ALA A 70 43.06 12.72 -11.40
CA ALA A 70 43.46 13.42 -10.19
C ALA A 70 42.32 13.63 -9.18
N LEU A 71 41.07 13.48 -9.63
CA LEU A 71 39.86 13.58 -8.79
C LEU A 71 39.37 12.23 -8.33
N GLU A 72 39.52 11.21 -9.17
CA GLU A 72 39.08 9.85 -8.89
C GLU A 72 39.77 9.28 -7.66
N SER A 73 39.01 8.62 -6.79
CA SER A 73 39.53 7.92 -5.62
C SER A 73 38.69 6.67 -5.39
N PRO A 74 39.28 5.54 -4.98
CA PRO A 74 38.55 4.37 -4.57
C PRO A 74 37.73 4.58 -3.29
N ASP A 75 38.10 5.62 -2.49
CA ASP A 75 37.33 6.06 -1.34
C ASP A 75 36.34 7.16 -1.75
N TYR A 76 35.06 6.86 -1.64
CA TYR A 76 33.97 7.78 -2.03
C TYR A 76 33.97 9.09 -1.24
N ALA A 77 34.40 9.08 0.03
CA ALA A 77 34.48 10.32 0.83
C ALA A 77 35.54 11.26 0.27
N THR A 78 36.70 10.73 -0.07
CA THR A 78 37.79 11.45 -0.74
C THR A 78 37.37 11.91 -2.13
N TYR A 79 36.71 11.07 -2.90
CA TYR A 79 36.21 11.42 -4.24
C TYR A 79 35.22 12.58 -4.19
N ALA A 80 34.24 12.51 -3.26
CA ALA A 80 33.29 13.60 -3.04
C ALA A 80 33.97 14.91 -2.62
N ALA A 81 34.98 14.82 -1.73
CA ALA A 81 35.74 15.98 -1.30
C ALA A 81 36.54 16.62 -2.45
N ASN A 82 37.19 15.82 -3.30
CA ASN A 82 37.90 16.28 -4.48
C ASN A 82 36.98 17.00 -5.47
N LEU A 83 35.81 16.45 -5.73
CA LEU A 83 34.78 17.08 -6.59
C LEU A 83 34.31 18.41 -6.01
N ARG A 84 34.08 18.50 -4.69
CA ARG A 84 33.71 19.75 -4.02
C ARG A 84 34.80 20.78 -4.07
N ALA A 85 36.06 20.35 -3.94
CA ALA A 85 37.22 21.24 -3.97
C ALA A 85 37.38 21.97 -5.31
N ILE A 86 36.96 21.37 -6.42
CA ILE A 86 36.96 22.02 -7.74
C ILE A 86 35.69 22.83 -8.01
N GLY A 87 34.78 22.95 -7.03
CA GLY A 87 33.50 23.68 -7.18
C GLY A 87 32.42 22.92 -7.92
N CYS A 88 32.47 21.59 -7.95
CA CYS A 88 31.40 20.78 -8.55
C CYS A 88 30.07 21.03 -7.82
N PRO A 89 28.97 21.40 -8.54
CA PRO A 89 27.68 21.59 -7.91
C PRO A 89 27.17 20.28 -7.26
N GLU A 90 26.53 20.38 -6.09
CA GLU A 90 26.04 19.20 -5.34
C GLU A 90 25.10 18.30 -6.17
N ARG A 91 24.32 18.89 -7.09
CA ARG A 91 23.48 18.13 -8.02
C ARG A 91 24.32 17.26 -8.96
N THR A 92 25.38 17.84 -9.55
CA THR A 92 26.30 17.12 -10.46
C THR A 92 27.09 16.06 -9.70
N LEU A 93 27.56 16.39 -8.50
CA LEU A 93 28.23 15.45 -7.61
C LEU A 93 27.35 14.22 -7.31
N ARG A 94 26.08 14.44 -7.02
CA ARG A 94 25.09 13.38 -6.83
C ARG A 94 24.92 12.53 -8.08
N ASP A 95 24.76 13.18 -9.24
CA ASP A 95 24.54 12.51 -10.52
C ASP A 95 25.76 11.66 -10.94
N ILE A 96 26.95 11.94 -10.41
CA ILE A 96 28.18 11.15 -10.59
C ILE A 96 28.23 10.00 -9.57
N LEU A 97 28.12 10.30 -8.28
CA LEU A 97 28.39 9.32 -7.22
C LEU A 97 27.29 8.25 -7.09
N LEU A 98 26.04 8.63 -7.29
CA LEU A 98 24.92 7.73 -7.01
C LEU A 98 24.87 6.49 -7.92
N PRO A 99 25.00 6.63 -9.26
CA PRO A 99 25.02 5.48 -10.15
C PRO A 99 26.17 4.53 -9.85
N ASP A 100 27.33 5.11 -9.46
CA ASP A 100 28.53 4.33 -9.16
C ASP A 100 28.38 3.54 -7.85
N ILE A 101 27.87 4.19 -6.79
CA ILE A 101 27.50 3.51 -5.54
C ILE A 101 26.45 2.45 -5.79
N GLN A 102 25.41 2.75 -6.58
CA GLN A 102 24.37 1.76 -6.90
C GLN A 102 24.97 0.53 -7.59
N LYS A 103 25.84 0.73 -8.56
CA LYS A 103 26.53 -0.36 -9.25
C LYS A 103 27.36 -1.21 -8.30
N LEU A 104 28.19 -0.58 -7.45
CA LEU A 104 28.99 -1.28 -6.44
C LEU A 104 28.13 -2.22 -5.59
N TYR A 105 26.97 -1.73 -5.09
CA TYR A 105 26.11 -2.54 -4.24
C TYR A 105 25.28 -3.56 -5.01
N VAL A 106 25.00 -3.35 -6.30
CA VAL A 106 24.41 -4.39 -7.17
C VAL A 106 25.40 -5.54 -7.34
N ASP A 107 26.65 -5.25 -7.61
CA ASP A 107 27.71 -6.27 -7.78
C ASP A 107 27.89 -7.07 -6.47
N ARG A 108 27.99 -6.40 -5.32
CA ARG A 108 28.09 -7.04 -3.99
C ARG A 108 26.86 -7.89 -3.63
N LYS A 109 25.67 -7.46 -4.06
CA LYS A 109 24.43 -8.24 -3.89
C LYS A 109 24.42 -9.49 -4.80
N ALA A 110 24.92 -9.35 -6.02
CA ALA A 110 25.06 -10.48 -6.94
C ALA A 110 26.00 -11.56 -6.39
N GLU A 111 27.13 -11.16 -5.79
CA GLU A 111 28.05 -12.11 -5.11
C GLU A 111 27.37 -12.91 -3.99
N LEU A 112 26.40 -12.32 -3.29
CA LEU A 112 25.57 -13.03 -2.29
C LEU A 112 24.49 -13.90 -2.95
N ALA A 113 24.11 -13.60 -4.19
CA ALA A 113 23.11 -14.36 -4.93
C ALA A 113 23.71 -15.64 -5.54
N ASP A 114 24.95 -15.59 -5.97
CA ASP A 114 25.69 -16.69 -6.60
C ASP A 114 26.19 -17.74 -5.59
N GLY A 115 25.45 -17.97 -4.52
CA GLY A 115 25.69 -19.10 -3.63
C GLY A 115 25.63 -20.42 -4.40
N PRO A 116 26.35 -21.47 -3.95
CA PRO A 116 26.45 -22.72 -4.67
C PRO A 116 25.07 -23.30 -4.96
N GLU A 117 24.93 -23.71 -6.21
CA GLU A 117 23.76 -24.34 -6.82
C GLU A 117 23.14 -25.41 -5.93
N ASP A 118 21.87 -25.59 -6.18
CA ASP A 118 20.96 -26.64 -5.75
C ASP A 118 21.58 -27.77 -4.92
N ARG A 119 21.71 -27.51 -3.62
CA ARG A 119 22.14 -28.52 -2.67
C ARG A 119 20.94 -29.41 -2.34
N PHE A 120 20.57 -30.28 -3.28
CA PHE A 120 19.41 -31.17 -3.13
C PHE A 120 19.46 -32.03 -1.85
N TRP A 121 20.65 -32.19 -1.24
CA TRP A 121 20.86 -32.93 0.00
C TRP A 121 20.66 -32.09 1.27
N GLU A 122 20.43 -30.77 1.17
CA GLU A 122 20.15 -29.94 2.31
C GLU A 122 18.74 -30.26 2.85
N THR A 123 18.63 -30.36 4.17
CA THR A 123 17.32 -30.43 4.84
C THR A 123 16.58 -29.08 4.69
N ALA A 124 15.25 -29.09 4.95
CA ALA A 124 14.44 -27.87 4.94
C ALA A 124 15.03 -26.83 5.91
N ASP A 125 15.35 -27.25 7.14
CA ASP A 125 15.92 -26.37 8.17
C ASP A 125 17.26 -25.74 7.76
N GLN A 126 18.11 -26.49 7.07
CA GLN A 126 19.39 -25.98 6.58
C GLN A 126 19.19 -24.95 5.47
N ARG A 127 18.23 -25.17 4.57
CA ARG A 127 17.86 -24.21 3.52
C ARG A 127 17.31 -22.91 4.11
N ASP A 128 16.43 -23.04 5.11
CA ASP A 128 15.82 -21.90 5.78
C ASP A 128 16.84 -21.09 6.60
N ALA A 129 17.77 -21.77 7.28
CA ALA A 129 18.87 -21.12 7.98
C ALA A 129 19.77 -20.34 7.03
N ARG A 130 20.13 -20.93 5.90
CA ARG A 130 20.94 -20.26 4.86
C ARG A 130 20.20 -19.09 4.23
N GLN A 131 18.90 -19.25 3.96
CA GLN A 131 18.08 -18.16 3.43
C GLN A 131 18.03 -16.99 4.39
N ARG A 132 17.81 -17.23 5.68
CA ARG A 132 17.82 -16.18 6.73
C ARG A 132 19.17 -15.49 6.84
N GLU A 133 20.27 -16.24 6.81
CA GLU A 133 21.61 -15.67 6.81
C GLU A 133 21.82 -14.75 5.59
N ARG A 134 21.40 -15.21 4.41
CA ARG A 134 21.46 -14.43 3.17
C ARG A 134 20.64 -13.14 3.26
N GLU A 135 19.41 -13.22 3.74
CA GLU A 135 18.54 -12.06 3.93
C GLU A 135 19.13 -11.05 4.91
N THR A 136 19.73 -11.54 6.00
CA THR A 136 20.44 -10.70 6.96
C THR A 136 21.62 -9.98 6.31
N LYS A 137 22.42 -10.67 5.50
CA LYS A 137 23.54 -10.07 4.76
C LYS A 137 23.06 -9.04 3.72
N LEU A 138 22.01 -9.36 2.97
CA LEU A 138 21.42 -8.42 2.00
C LEU A 138 20.90 -7.15 2.69
N ARG A 139 20.27 -7.30 3.86
CA ARG A 139 19.81 -6.18 4.68
C ARG A 139 21.00 -5.33 5.18
N SER A 140 22.05 -5.94 5.69
CA SER A 140 23.23 -5.22 6.15
C SER A 140 23.90 -4.42 5.03
N LEU A 141 23.97 -4.97 3.81
CA LEU A 141 24.46 -4.25 2.63
C LEU A 141 23.56 -3.06 2.26
N GLU A 142 22.25 -3.20 2.38
CA GLU A 142 21.35 -2.07 2.09
C GLU A 142 21.48 -0.95 3.12
N LEU A 143 21.64 -1.29 4.41
CA LEU A 143 21.90 -0.32 5.46
C LEU A 143 23.25 0.38 5.28
N GLU A 144 24.30 -0.37 4.92
CA GLU A 144 25.63 0.18 4.61
C GLU A 144 25.56 1.16 3.44
N LYS A 145 24.89 0.77 2.33
CA LYS A 145 24.70 1.64 1.17
C LYS A 145 24.00 2.95 1.56
N ARG A 146 22.93 2.86 2.34
CA ARG A 146 22.18 4.05 2.80
C ARG A 146 23.03 4.95 3.70
N ALA A 147 23.80 4.35 4.61
CA ALA A 147 24.72 5.10 5.47
C ALA A 147 25.78 5.84 4.65
N LEU A 148 26.37 5.18 3.65
CA LEU A 148 27.33 5.78 2.73
C LEU A 148 26.71 6.95 1.94
N ILE A 149 25.56 6.74 1.34
CA ILE A 149 24.84 7.79 0.59
C ILE A 149 24.53 8.99 1.50
N ARG A 150 24.05 8.75 2.74
CA ARG A 150 23.77 9.81 3.70
C ARG A 150 25.04 10.57 4.10
N GLN A 151 26.13 9.88 4.33
CA GLN A 151 27.43 10.49 4.65
C GLN A 151 27.92 11.40 3.52
N LEU A 152 27.80 10.97 2.27
CA LEU A 152 28.34 11.69 1.11
C LEU A 152 27.44 12.82 0.63
N LEU A 153 26.13 12.61 0.61
CA LEU A 153 25.16 13.46 -0.07
C LEU A 153 24.15 14.14 0.88
N GLY A 154 24.20 13.80 2.18
CA GLY A 154 23.28 14.31 3.19
C GLY A 154 21.92 13.59 3.21
N ALA A 155 21.14 13.88 4.27
CA ALA A 155 19.86 13.22 4.51
C ALA A 155 18.78 13.58 3.47
N ASP A 156 18.78 14.81 2.97
CA ASP A 156 17.74 15.31 2.03
C ASP A 156 17.72 14.57 0.69
N TRP A 157 18.82 13.92 0.35
CA TRP A 157 18.91 13.23 -0.92
C TRP A 157 18.05 11.95 -0.98
N SER A 158 18.03 11.16 0.09
CA SER A 158 17.21 9.94 0.16
C SER A 158 15.71 10.28 0.06
N PHE A 159 15.32 11.48 0.52
CA PHE A 159 13.93 11.96 0.42
C PHE A 159 13.51 12.29 -1.02
N ALA A 160 14.38 12.91 -1.80
CA ALA A 160 14.08 13.19 -3.21
C ALA A 160 13.83 11.90 -3.99
N ALA A 161 14.64 10.86 -3.76
CA ALA A 161 14.45 9.55 -4.37
C ALA A 161 13.17 8.85 -3.88
N LEU A 162 12.84 8.94 -2.57
CA LEU A 162 11.58 8.46 -2.03
C LEU A 162 10.37 9.26 -2.56
N LYS A 163 10.54 10.56 -2.80
CA LYS A 163 9.50 11.41 -3.36
C LYS A 163 9.27 11.12 -4.84
N GLU A 164 10.28 10.76 -5.59
CA GLU A 164 10.14 10.29 -6.97
C GLU A 164 9.46 8.91 -7.03
N LEU A 165 9.77 7.99 -6.13
CA LEU A 165 9.03 6.73 -5.94
C LEU A 165 7.59 6.96 -5.46
N ARG A 166 7.31 8.09 -4.79
CA ARG A 166 5.98 8.51 -4.35
C ARG A 166 5.12 9.10 -5.46
N SER A 167 5.69 9.49 -6.60
CA SER A 167 4.93 10.13 -7.68
C SER A 167 3.94 9.20 -8.39
N ASP A 168 4.02 7.90 -8.13
CA ASP A 168 3.18 6.90 -8.77
C ASP A 168 1.92 6.54 -7.94
N GLY A 169 1.02 7.50 -7.76
CA GLY A 169 -0.39 7.22 -7.49
C GLY A 169 -0.78 6.93 -6.03
N LEU A 170 -1.56 5.88 -5.78
CA LEU A 170 -2.23 5.54 -4.51
C LEU A 170 -1.31 5.39 -3.30
N ALA A 171 -0.10 4.85 -3.48
CA ALA A 171 0.88 4.68 -2.42
C ALA A 171 1.38 6.02 -1.86
N SER A 172 1.49 7.05 -2.69
CA SER A 172 1.88 8.40 -2.30
C SER A 172 0.89 9.03 -1.32
N GLY A 173 -0.41 8.93 -1.58
CA GLY A 173 -1.44 9.52 -0.73
C GLY A 173 -1.52 8.89 0.66
N ILE A 174 -1.41 7.55 0.75
CA ILE A 174 -1.42 6.83 2.03
C ILE A 174 -0.20 7.20 2.87
N MET A 175 0.97 7.28 2.26
CA MET A 175 2.21 7.63 2.95
C MET A 175 2.23 9.08 3.40
N GLU A 176 1.68 10.01 2.62
CA GLU A 176 1.51 11.40 3.02
C GLU A 176 0.54 11.54 4.20
N VAL A 177 -0.59 10.82 4.16
CA VAL A 177 -1.54 10.77 5.28
C VAL A 177 -0.87 10.19 6.52
N LEU A 178 -0.10 9.12 6.41
CA LEU A 178 0.51 8.44 7.54
C LEU A 178 1.70 9.23 8.13
N LEU A 179 2.59 9.75 7.30
CA LEU A 179 3.88 10.30 7.72
C LEU A 179 4.09 11.79 7.39
N GLY A 180 3.09 12.46 6.80
CA GLY A 180 3.18 13.87 6.42
C GLY A 180 3.35 14.87 7.59
N PHE A 181 3.35 14.39 8.84
CA PHE A 181 3.62 15.19 10.04
C PHE A 181 5.08 15.14 10.49
N THR A 182 5.90 14.26 9.90
CA THR A 182 7.30 14.07 10.25
C THR A 182 8.22 14.70 9.19
N ASP A 183 9.40 15.13 9.63
CA ASP A 183 10.50 15.42 8.74
C ASP A 183 11.07 14.14 8.12
N PHE A 184 12.00 14.32 7.19
CA PHE A 184 12.56 13.20 6.47
C PHE A 184 13.32 12.20 7.35
N GLY A 185 14.17 12.68 8.26
CA GLY A 185 14.97 11.81 9.13
C GLY A 185 14.09 10.91 10.01
N LYS A 186 13.00 11.48 10.51
CA LYS A 186 11.99 10.74 11.28
C LYS A 186 11.19 9.77 10.43
N THR A 187 10.80 10.18 9.22
CA THR A 187 10.16 9.29 8.24
C THR A 187 11.04 8.08 7.95
N GLU A 188 12.32 8.30 7.65
CA GLU A 188 13.28 7.22 7.42
C GLU A 188 13.44 6.33 8.66
N HIS A 189 13.52 6.92 9.85
CA HIS A 189 13.59 6.18 11.12
C HIS A 189 12.38 5.25 11.30
N ILE A 190 11.16 5.75 11.07
CA ILE A 190 9.93 4.95 11.15
C ILE A 190 9.99 3.78 10.17
N PHE A 191 10.36 4.03 8.92
CA PHE A 191 10.45 2.97 7.90
C PHE A 191 11.47 1.90 8.22
N LEU A 192 12.67 2.30 8.60
CA LEU A 192 13.74 1.35 8.93
C LEU A 192 13.39 0.53 10.17
N THR A 193 12.83 1.19 11.18
CA THR A 193 12.38 0.52 12.40
C THR A 193 11.26 -0.48 12.08
N HIS A 194 10.24 -0.08 11.34
CA HIS A 194 9.15 -0.96 10.93
C HIS A 194 9.66 -2.16 10.11
N ALA A 195 10.49 -1.91 9.09
CA ALA A 195 11.04 -2.98 8.26
C ALA A 195 11.86 -4.00 9.07
N PHE A 196 12.69 -3.50 10.00
CA PHE A 196 13.48 -4.35 10.88
C PHE A 196 12.58 -5.26 11.73
N PHE A 197 11.64 -4.68 12.47
CA PHE A 197 10.79 -5.47 13.37
C PHE A 197 9.83 -6.39 12.60
N GLN A 198 9.34 -5.99 11.44
CA GLN A 198 8.50 -6.84 10.60
C GLN A 198 9.24 -8.07 10.09
N ASP A 199 10.53 -7.94 9.78
CA ASP A 199 11.36 -9.07 9.39
C ASP A 199 11.64 -10.02 10.57
N GLU A 200 11.86 -9.47 11.78
CA GLU A 200 12.01 -10.30 13.01
C GLU A 200 10.72 -11.05 13.34
N VAL A 201 9.57 -10.38 13.22
CA VAL A 201 8.25 -11.02 13.39
C VAL A 201 8.06 -12.17 12.40
N ARG A 202 8.38 -11.95 11.12
CA ARG A 202 8.28 -13.01 10.11
C ARG A 202 9.21 -14.19 10.41
N ALA A 203 10.41 -13.91 10.92
CA ALA A 203 11.34 -14.96 11.31
C ALA A 203 10.75 -15.81 12.44
N GLU A 204 10.19 -15.21 13.49
CA GLU A 204 9.54 -15.94 14.58
C GLU A 204 8.29 -16.70 14.09
N GLN A 205 7.42 -16.09 13.30
CA GLN A 205 6.24 -16.75 12.72
C GLN A 205 6.61 -17.95 11.83
N THR A 206 7.73 -17.88 11.10
CA THR A 206 8.22 -19.01 10.29
C THR A 206 8.69 -20.17 11.17
N MET A 207 9.31 -19.87 12.32
CA MET A 207 9.80 -20.91 13.24
C MET A 207 8.68 -21.68 13.95
N THR A 208 7.49 -21.09 14.08
CA THR A 208 6.37 -21.71 14.79
C THR A 208 5.57 -22.69 13.92
N GLU A 209 5.83 -22.76 12.61
CA GLU A 209 5.09 -23.60 11.64
C GLU A 209 3.55 -23.50 11.79
N GLY A 210 3.08 -22.37 12.28
CA GLY A 210 1.65 -22.07 12.49
C GLY A 210 1.09 -22.57 13.83
N ILE A 211 1.92 -23.12 14.73
CA ILE A 211 1.56 -23.48 16.11
C ILE A 211 2.30 -22.53 17.05
N LEU A 212 1.57 -21.64 17.69
CA LEU A 212 2.11 -20.70 18.67
C LEU A 212 2.05 -21.30 20.08
N LEU A 213 3.18 -21.35 20.75
CA LEU A 213 3.31 -21.68 22.16
C LEU A 213 3.33 -20.39 23.00
N ASP A 214 3.13 -20.50 24.31
CA ASP A 214 3.19 -19.34 25.21
C ASP A 214 4.55 -18.62 25.14
N GLU A 215 5.64 -19.35 24.92
CA GLU A 215 6.98 -18.79 24.77
C GLU A 215 7.10 -17.93 23.47
N ASP A 216 6.45 -18.36 22.41
CA ASP A 216 6.46 -17.63 21.14
C ASP A 216 5.62 -16.35 21.26
N LEU A 217 4.48 -16.41 21.96
CA LEU A 217 3.70 -15.21 22.28
C LEU A 217 4.50 -14.18 23.08
N LEU A 218 5.31 -14.63 24.05
CA LEU A 218 6.19 -13.73 24.81
C LEU A 218 7.26 -13.08 23.93
N LYS A 219 7.83 -13.83 22.97
CA LYS A 219 8.78 -13.26 22.00
C LYS A 219 8.11 -12.23 21.09
N LEU A 220 6.94 -12.55 20.54
CA LEU A 220 6.19 -11.62 19.69
C LEU A 220 5.80 -10.36 20.46
N GLN A 221 5.42 -10.49 21.75
CA GLN A 221 5.16 -9.34 22.62
C GLN A 221 6.43 -8.51 22.83
N ALA A 222 7.57 -9.16 23.08
CA ALA A 222 8.86 -8.46 23.22
C ALA A 222 9.27 -7.72 21.93
N LEU A 223 9.00 -8.28 20.76
CA LEU A 223 9.21 -7.61 19.47
C LEU A 223 8.30 -6.39 19.31
N ARG A 224 7.03 -6.50 19.68
CA ARG A 224 6.10 -5.37 19.68
C ARG A 224 6.56 -4.24 20.62
N ASP A 225 6.98 -4.57 21.82
CA ASP A 225 7.47 -3.59 22.81
C ASP A 225 8.81 -2.98 22.38
N GLY A 226 9.69 -3.80 21.78
CA GLY A 226 10.93 -3.35 21.16
C GLY A 226 10.70 -2.38 20.01
N PHE A 227 9.68 -2.61 19.19
CA PHE A 227 9.28 -1.70 18.12
C PHE A 227 8.85 -0.34 18.67
N GLU A 228 7.99 -0.31 19.69
CA GLU A 228 7.58 0.92 20.35
C GLU A 228 8.76 1.68 20.94
N ALA A 229 9.64 0.99 21.67
CA ALA A 229 10.86 1.57 22.25
C ALA A 229 11.82 2.10 21.17
N ALA A 230 11.90 1.42 20.02
CA ALA A 230 12.73 1.87 18.90
C ALA A 230 12.14 3.13 18.24
N LEU A 231 10.83 3.21 18.05
CA LEU A 231 10.16 4.42 17.56
C LEU A 231 10.41 5.60 18.50
N ALA A 232 10.29 5.40 19.82
CA ALA A 232 10.48 6.43 20.84
C ALA A 232 11.93 6.97 20.90
N ARG A 233 12.92 6.28 20.33
CA ARG A 233 14.30 6.81 20.21
C ARG A 233 14.46 7.90 19.15
N GLY A 234 13.61 7.88 18.11
CA GLY A 234 13.69 8.84 17.01
C GLY A 234 12.52 9.82 16.94
N LEU A 235 11.46 9.59 17.73
CA LEU A 235 10.24 10.39 17.74
C LEU A 235 9.97 10.96 19.14
N ALA A 236 9.43 12.18 19.20
CA ALA A 236 8.86 12.69 20.42
C ALA A 236 7.60 11.88 20.83
N PRO A 237 7.23 11.84 22.13
CA PRO A 237 6.03 11.12 22.57
C PRO A 237 4.75 11.56 21.84
N THR A 238 4.61 12.84 21.54
CA THR A 238 3.48 13.39 20.78
C THR A 238 3.48 12.93 19.32
N GLU A 239 4.64 12.63 18.75
CA GLU A 239 4.76 12.12 17.37
C GLU A 239 4.45 10.62 17.31
N VAL A 240 4.84 9.85 18.33
CA VAL A 240 4.43 8.43 18.45
C VAL A 240 2.90 8.34 18.57
N GLU A 241 2.31 9.21 19.37
CA GLU A 241 0.85 9.28 19.51
C GLU A 241 0.18 9.67 18.19
N GLU A 242 0.71 10.67 17.48
CA GLU A 242 0.20 11.07 16.16
C GLU A 242 0.29 9.92 15.15
N LEU A 243 1.37 9.13 15.19
CA LEU A 243 1.52 7.93 14.35
C LEU A 243 0.43 6.91 14.65
N ARG A 244 0.16 6.63 15.93
CA ARG A 244 -0.93 5.72 16.35
C ARG A 244 -2.29 6.20 15.87
N LEU A 245 -2.59 7.49 16.00
CA LEU A 245 -3.84 8.08 15.52
C LEU A 245 -4.00 7.95 14.00
N ARG A 246 -2.94 8.16 13.25
CA ARG A 246 -2.96 8.03 11.79
C ARG A 246 -3.08 6.59 11.33
N LEU A 247 -2.43 5.64 12.01
CA LEU A 247 -2.63 4.21 11.80
C LEU A 247 -4.10 3.83 12.07
N ALA A 248 -4.68 4.30 13.18
CA ALA A 248 -6.09 4.05 13.50
C ALA A 248 -7.05 4.67 12.46
N ALA A 249 -6.73 5.85 11.93
CA ALA A 249 -7.52 6.50 10.89
C ALA A 249 -7.47 5.75 9.54
N LEU A 250 -6.34 5.14 9.20
CA LEU A 250 -6.20 4.32 7.99
C LEU A 250 -6.88 2.98 8.14
N GLU A 251 -6.84 2.40 9.34
CA GLU A 251 -7.39 1.10 9.60
C GLU A 251 -8.87 1.15 9.97
N GLY A 252 -9.70 0.61 9.10
CA GLY A 252 -11.11 0.39 9.37
C GLY A 252 -12.01 1.64 9.39
N LEU A 253 -11.45 2.87 9.30
CA LEU A 253 -12.24 4.10 9.25
C LEU A 253 -12.61 4.55 7.82
N GLY A 254 -12.21 3.80 6.80
CA GLY A 254 -12.53 4.12 5.40
C GLY A 254 -14.04 4.14 5.11
N HIS A 255 -14.86 3.47 5.92
CA HIS A 255 -16.32 3.53 5.82
C HIS A 255 -16.91 4.85 6.35
N LEU A 256 -16.18 5.63 7.16
CA LEU A 256 -16.60 6.94 7.70
C LEU A 256 -16.38 8.08 6.67
N GLN A 257 -16.40 7.79 5.40
CA GLN A 257 -16.24 8.78 4.35
C GLN A 257 -17.62 9.22 3.83
N ARG A 258 -17.72 10.49 3.44
CA ARG A 258 -18.94 11.06 2.86
C ARG A 258 -19.50 10.22 1.71
N ARG A 259 -18.63 9.64 0.87
CA ARG A 259 -19.02 8.73 -0.21
C ARG A 259 -19.76 7.46 0.25
N ASN A 260 -19.70 7.15 1.55
CA ASN A 260 -20.41 6.02 2.16
C ASN A 260 -21.62 6.48 2.99
N GLY A 261 -22.05 7.74 2.84
CA GLY A 261 -23.23 8.29 3.50
C GLY A 261 -23.03 8.70 4.96
N VAL A 262 -21.79 8.73 5.44
CA VAL A 262 -21.47 9.19 6.80
C VAL A 262 -20.90 10.60 6.74
N GLU A 263 -21.54 11.54 7.43
CA GLU A 263 -21.06 12.90 7.55
C GLU A 263 -20.28 13.07 8.87
N VAL A 264 -18.94 13.12 8.75
CA VAL A 264 -18.03 13.44 9.85
C VAL A 264 -17.12 14.59 9.45
N THR A 265 -16.87 15.50 10.37
CA THR A 265 -15.88 16.56 10.21
C THR A 265 -14.47 16.02 10.41
N GLY A 266 -13.45 16.74 9.94
CA GLY A 266 -12.06 16.34 10.19
C GLY A 266 -11.69 16.26 11.67
N ALA A 267 -12.26 17.14 12.51
CA ALA A 267 -12.07 17.12 13.96
C ALA A 267 -12.71 15.88 14.59
N GLU A 268 -13.91 15.52 14.16
CA GLU A 268 -14.59 14.30 14.63
C GLU A 268 -13.85 13.05 14.17
N LEU A 269 -13.35 13.01 12.93
CA LEU A 269 -12.57 11.87 12.43
C LEU A 269 -11.31 11.66 13.28
N ARG A 270 -10.63 12.75 13.68
CA ARG A 270 -9.47 12.67 14.56
C ARG A 270 -9.83 12.11 15.94
N GLU A 271 -10.96 12.52 16.50
CA GLU A 271 -11.45 11.98 17.78
C GLU A 271 -11.83 10.49 17.65
N ILE A 272 -12.50 10.11 16.57
CA ILE A 272 -12.83 8.70 16.31
C ILE A 272 -11.55 7.87 16.15
N ALA A 273 -10.51 8.39 15.49
CA ALA A 273 -9.20 7.72 15.42
C ALA A 273 -8.57 7.54 16.80
N ARG A 274 -8.72 8.54 17.71
CA ARG A 274 -8.27 8.43 19.10
C ARG A 274 -9.01 7.32 19.85
N LEU A 275 -10.34 7.31 19.79
CA LEU A 275 -11.14 6.23 20.40
C LEU A 275 -10.74 4.85 19.92
N ARG A 276 -10.37 4.72 18.63
CA ARG A 276 -9.88 3.47 18.08
C ARG A 276 -8.48 3.12 18.56
N ALA A 277 -7.56 4.06 18.61
CA ALA A 277 -6.22 3.87 19.14
C ALA A 277 -6.22 3.49 20.64
N ASP A 278 -7.17 3.99 21.41
CA ASP A 278 -7.35 3.68 22.84
C ASP A 278 -7.91 2.26 23.06
N THR A 279 -8.60 1.69 22.07
CA THR A 279 -9.25 0.38 22.18
C THR A 279 -8.54 -0.74 21.44
N HIS A 280 -7.55 -0.40 20.61
CA HIS A 280 -6.78 -1.35 19.78
C HIS A 280 -5.29 -1.02 19.81
N ASP A 281 -4.46 -2.04 19.80
CA ASP A 281 -3.02 -1.85 19.68
C ASP A 281 -2.61 -1.59 18.21
N MET A 282 -2.47 -0.33 17.86
CA MET A 282 -2.13 0.10 16.50
C MET A 282 -0.69 -0.29 16.11
N LEU A 283 0.23 -0.47 17.06
CA LEU A 283 1.59 -0.87 16.77
C LEU A 283 1.69 -2.38 16.52
N ALA A 284 0.95 -3.20 17.28
CA ALA A 284 0.82 -4.63 16.98
C ALA A 284 0.23 -4.84 15.58
N LYS A 285 -0.80 -4.07 15.23
CA LYS A 285 -1.39 -4.09 13.88
C LYS A 285 -0.42 -3.67 12.78
N ALA A 286 0.40 -2.65 13.03
CA ALA A 286 1.42 -2.23 12.08
C ALA A 286 2.45 -3.33 11.78
N LEU A 287 2.73 -4.21 12.76
CA LEU A 287 3.61 -5.36 12.62
C LEU A 287 2.90 -6.66 12.19
N ASP A 288 1.57 -6.61 11.98
CA ASP A 288 0.75 -7.81 11.68
C ASP A 288 0.74 -8.85 12.82
N LEU A 289 0.73 -8.37 14.04
CA LEU A 289 0.75 -9.17 15.27
C LEU A 289 -0.59 -9.20 16.01
N ASP A 290 -1.62 -8.54 15.51
CA ASP A 290 -2.89 -8.42 16.24
C ASP A 290 -3.68 -9.74 16.28
N ASP A 291 -3.48 -10.63 15.31
CA ASP A 291 -4.12 -11.95 15.30
C ASP A 291 -3.47 -12.90 16.31
N GLU A 292 -2.18 -12.81 16.52
CA GLU A 292 -1.39 -13.63 17.45
C GLU A 292 -1.50 -13.11 18.89
N LEU A 293 -1.24 -11.82 19.11
CA LEU A 293 -1.22 -11.23 20.45
C LEU A 293 -2.62 -11.01 21.02
N TYR A 294 -3.61 -10.81 20.17
CA TYR A 294 -4.99 -10.53 20.57
C TYR A 294 -5.94 -11.57 19.98
N PRO A 295 -6.19 -12.69 20.67
CA PRO A 295 -7.15 -13.70 20.24
C PRO A 295 -8.51 -13.10 19.88
N ALA A 296 -9.26 -13.76 19.00
CA ALA A 296 -10.54 -13.27 18.45
C ALA A 296 -11.51 -12.73 19.53
N GLY A 297 -11.52 -13.35 20.73
CA GLY A 297 -12.35 -12.88 21.84
C GLY A 297 -11.92 -11.53 22.41
N LEU A 298 -10.62 -11.24 22.49
CA LEU A 298 -10.10 -9.95 22.96
C LEU A 298 -10.30 -8.86 21.88
N ARG A 299 -10.08 -9.20 20.62
CA ARG A 299 -10.36 -8.28 19.50
C ARG A 299 -11.83 -7.91 19.43
N ALA A 300 -12.72 -8.88 19.62
CA ALA A 300 -14.16 -8.62 19.68
C ALA A 300 -14.54 -7.70 20.85
N LYS A 301 -13.88 -7.83 22.01
CA LYS A 301 -14.08 -6.91 23.14
C LYS A 301 -13.58 -5.50 22.81
N GLY A 302 -12.42 -5.36 22.19
CA GLY A 302 -11.90 -4.08 21.72
C GLY A 302 -12.84 -3.40 20.72
N GLU A 303 -13.34 -4.15 19.74
CA GLU A 303 -14.29 -3.63 18.75
C GLU A 303 -15.64 -3.25 19.41
N ALA A 304 -16.12 -4.04 20.36
CA ALA A 304 -17.33 -3.71 21.13
C ALA A 304 -17.16 -2.43 21.97
N ALA A 305 -16.01 -2.28 22.62
CA ALA A 305 -15.66 -1.07 23.36
C ALA A 305 -15.59 0.15 22.44
N PHE A 306 -14.92 0.03 21.30
CA PHE A 306 -14.85 1.09 20.30
C PHE A 306 -16.26 1.49 19.81
N ASN A 307 -17.09 0.53 19.44
CA ASN A 307 -18.45 0.79 18.96
C ASN A 307 -19.33 1.47 20.01
N GLU A 308 -19.16 1.13 21.29
CA GLU A 308 -19.88 1.79 22.37
C GLU A 308 -19.42 3.25 22.58
N LEU A 309 -18.09 3.50 22.54
CA LEU A 309 -17.53 4.86 22.60
C LEU A 309 -17.98 5.69 21.39
N LEU A 310 -17.93 5.10 20.20
CA LEU A 310 -18.35 5.75 18.96
C LEU A 310 -19.84 6.11 18.98
N ARG A 311 -20.70 5.23 19.52
CA ARG A 311 -22.13 5.49 19.68
C ARG A 311 -22.38 6.67 20.64
N ARG A 312 -21.65 6.73 21.75
CA ARG A 312 -21.75 7.85 22.70
C ARG A 312 -21.27 9.16 22.06
N PHE A 313 -20.22 9.10 21.29
CA PHE A 313 -19.65 10.28 20.64
C PHE A 313 -20.55 10.85 19.53
N LEU A 314 -21.02 9.99 18.61
CA LEU A 314 -21.83 10.40 17.46
C LEU A 314 -23.32 10.55 17.77
N GLY A 315 -23.81 9.90 18.82
CA GLY A 315 -25.24 9.72 19.09
C GLY A 315 -25.85 8.58 18.26
N ALA A 316 -27.04 8.13 18.64
CA ALA A 316 -27.67 6.92 18.10
C ALA A 316 -27.94 6.99 16.58
N GLU A 317 -28.42 8.14 16.08
CA GLU A 317 -28.78 8.31 14.68
C GLU A 317 -27.53 8.26 13.77
N ARG A 318 -26.49 9.02 14.05
CA ARG A 318 -25.26 9.04 13.27
C ARG A 318 -24.49 7.73 13.40
N PHE A 319 -24.53 7.08 14.56
CA PHE A 319 -23.96 5.75 14.72
C PHE A 319 -24.68 4.71 13.83
N ALA A 320 -26.00 4.80 13.67
CA ALA A 320 -26.73 3.95 12.74
C ALA A 320 -26.32 4.18 11.27
N ASP A 321 -25.94 5.43 10.90
CA ASP A 321 -25.35 5.70 9.58
C ASP A 321 -23.99 5.01 9.41
N VAL A 322 -23.17 4.99 10.46
CA VAL A 322 -21.88 4.27 10.46
C VAL A 322 -22.08 2.77 10.25
N GLU A 323 -23.03 2.18 10.97
CA GLU A 323 -23.33 0.75 10.80
C GLU A 323 -23.85 0.43 9.39
N ARG A 324 -24.72 1.28 8.83
CA ARG A 324 -25.18 1.14 7.44
C ARG A 324 -24.03 1.27 6.43
N ALA A 325 -23.07 2.18 6.67
CA ALA A 325 -21.93 2.35 5.79
C ALA A 325 -20.99 1.11 5.73
N LYS A 326 -21.03 0.25 6.74
CA LYS A 326 -20.34 -1.04 6.74
C LYS A 326 -21.04 -2.07 5.84
N ASP A 327 -22.36 -1.91 5.62
CA ASP A 327 -23.14 -2.84 4.80
C ASP A 327 -22.86 -2.64 3.31
N ARG A 328 -22.57 -3.72 2.63
CA ARG A 328 -22.28 -3.71 1.20
C ARG A 328 -23.50 -3.25 0.39
N LEU A 329 -24.71 -3.70 0.73
CA LEU A 329 -25.93 -3.33 0.02
C LEU A 329 -26.20 -1.83 0.09
N PHE A 330 -25.98 -1.24 1.25
CA PHE A 330 -26.13 0.21 1.43
C PHE A 330 -25.16 0.98 0.54
N ARG A 331 -23.88 0.55 0.51
CA ARG A 331 -22.86 1.20 -0.32
C ARG A 331 -23.15 1.06 -1.82
N GLU A 332 -23.61 -0.11 -2.27
CA GLU A 332 -24.01 -0.34 -3.66
C GLU A 332 -25.17 0.59 -4.09
N LEU A 333 -26.20 0.72 -3.26
CA LEU A 333 -27.32 1.63 -3.50
C LEU A 333 -26.87 3.09 -3.50
N LEU A 334 -26.08 3.51 -2.50
CA LEU A 334 -25.59 4.87 -2.39
C LEU A 334 -24.72 5.27 -3.59
N GLN A 335 -23.73 4.45 -3.95
CA GLN A 335 -22.81 4.73 -5.05
C GLN A 335 -23.51 4.77 -6.41
N SER A 336 -24.51 3.90 -6.65
CA SER A 336 -25.26 3.88 -7.90
C SER A 336 -26.24 5.04 -8.03
N THR A 337 -26.68 5.62 -6.92
CA THR A 337 -27.62 6.74 -6.90
C THR A 337 -26.94 8.08 -6.62
N ASP A 338 -25.63 8.10 -6.45
CA ASP A 338 -24.87 9.33 -6.28
C ASP A 338 -25.10 10.26 -7.49
N ASN A 339 -25.32 11.54 -7.23
CA ASN A 339 -25.65 12.55 -8.22
C ASN A 339 -26.97 12.35 -9.00
N GLN A 340 -27.85 11.42 -8.59
CA GLN A 340 -29.17 11.18 -9.22
C GLN A 340 -30.31 11.92 -8.51
N GLY A 341 -30.02 12.78 -7.53
CA GLY A 341 -31.01 13.52 -6.77
C GLY A 341 -31.90 12.67 -5.84
N VAL A 342 -31.48 11.45 -5.52
CA VAL A 342 -32.18 10.57 -4.58
C VAL A 342 -31.98 11.09 -3.16
N SER A 343 -33.08 11.30 -2.42
CA SER A 343 -32.98 11.75 -1.02
C SER A 343 -32.48 10.63 -0.10
N LYS A 344 -31.84 11.01 1.02
CA LYS A 344 -31.40 10.06 2.05
C LYS A 344 -32.55 9.17 2.53
N ALA A 345 -33.76 9.73 2.73
CA ALA A 345 -34.94 8.97 3.16
C ALA A 345 -35.34 7.91 2.12
N ALA A 346 -35.34 8.27 0.83
CA ALA A 346 -35.65 7.36 -0.25
C ALA A 346 -34.60 6.25 -0.38
N LEU A 347 -33.31 6.59 -0.22
CA LEU A 347 -32.22 5.62 -0.18
C LEU A 347 -32.37 4.62 0.97
N LEU A 348 -32.71 5.11 2.18
CA LEU A 348 -32.92 4.25 3.34
C LEU A 348 -34.12 3.31 3.13
N GLN A 349 -35.24 3.78 2.55
CA GLN A 349 -36.37 2.94 2.21
C GLN A 349 -35.98 1.82 1.20
N ALA A 350 -35.21 2.18 0.19
CA ALA A 350 -34.71 1.22 -0.79
C ALA A 350 -33.79 0.17 -0.14
N TYR A 351 -32.90 0.61 0.74
CA TYR A 351 -31.99 -0.27 1.49
C TYR A 351 -32.76 -1.26 2.37
N GLU A 352 -33.71 -0.79 3.17
CA GLU A 352 -34.50 -1.66 4.05
C GLU A 352 -35.34 -2.67 3.24
N ALA A 353 -35.96 -2.23 2.15
CA ALA A 353 -36.68 -3.12 1.25
C ALA A 353 -35.77 -4.22 0.66
N ARG A 354 -34.60 -3.84 0.24
CA ARG A 354 -33.59 -4.74 -0.35
C ARG A 354 -33.04 -5.74 0.68
N ARG A 355 -32.74 -5.27 1.89
CA ARG A 355 -32.27 -6.09 3.01
C ARG A 355 -33.32 -7.11 3.45
N ALA A 356 -34.57 -6.66 3.61
CA ALA A 356 -35.69 -7.54 3.94
C ALA A 356 -35.92 -8.64 2.87
N ALA A 357 -35.81 -8.28 1.59
CA ALA A 357 -35.93 -9.22 0.51
C ALA A 357 -34.78 -10.26 0.51
N GLU A 358 -33.55 -9.88 0.81
CA GLU A 358 -32.45 -10.86 0.92
C GLU A 358 -32.63 -11.82 2.09
N GLU A 359 -33.15 -11.32 3.21
CA GLU A 359 -33.46 -12.16 4.36
C GLU A 359 -34.57 -13.16 4.02
N GLN A 360 -35.65 -12.71 3.42
CA GLN A 360 -36.74 -13.59 2.95
C GLN A 360 -36.22 -14.61 1.92
N ALA A 361 -35.38 -14.19 0.98
CA ALA A 361 -34.78 -15.10 0.02
C ALA A 361 -33.92 -16.18 0.68
N ARG A 362 -33.21 -15.85 1.77
CA ARG A 362 -32.44 -16.83 2.57
C ARG A 362 -33.38 -17.83 3.24
N GLN A 363 -34.48 -17.37 3.82
CA GLN A 363 -35.48 -18.22 4.47
C GLN A 363 -36.14 -19.16 3.45
N ILE A 364 -36.58 -18.65 2.29
CA ILE A 364 -37.16 -19.47 1.22
C ILE A 364 -36.19 -20.56 0.74
N ARG A 365 -34.92 -20.23 0.62
CA ARG A 365 -33.89 -21.22 0.20
C ARG A 365 -33.63 -22.28 1.26
N ALA A 366 -33.67 -21.90 2.53
CA ALA A 366 -33.38 -22.78 3.67
C ALA A 366 -34.58 -23.67 4.03
N ASP A 367 -35.79 -23.33 3.57
CA ASP A 367 -37.00 -24.09 3.90
C ASP A 367 -36.98 -25.47 3.24
N ALA A 368 -36.87 -26.51 4.05
CA ALA A 368 -36.82 -27.91 3.59
C ALA A 368 -38.19 -28.43 3.12
N GLN A 369 -39.28 -27.77 3.49
CA GLN A 369 -40.63 -28.19 3.11
C GLN A 369 -41.00 -27.79 1.68
N LEU A 370 -40.30 -26.80 1.10
CA LEU A 370 -40.57 -26.32 -0.24
C LEU A 370 -39.82 -27.15 -1.29
N SER A 371 -40.50 -27.49 -2.36
CA SER A 371 -39.91 -28.05 -3.57
C SER A 371 -39.02 -27.00 -4.29
N SER A 372 -38.14 -27.43 -5.19
CA SER A 372 -37.32 -26.52 -5.99
C SER A 372 -38.17 -25.58 -6.85
N GLU A 373 -39.31 -26.08 -7.36
CA GLU A 373 -40.23 -25.30 -8.17
C GLU A 373 -40.95 -24.23 -7.36
N GLU A 374 -41.49 -24.58 -6.19
CA GLU A 374 -42.12 -23.63 -5.26
C GLU A 374 -41.14 -22.54 -4.81
N ARG A 375 -39.91 -22.91 -4.45
CA ARG A 375 -38.85 -21.93 -4.14
C ARG A 375 -38.60 -20.98 -5.29
N SER A 376 -38.53 -21.49 -6.53
CA SER A 376 -38.31 -20.67 -7.72
C SER A 376 -39.46 -19.66 -7.93
N VAL A 377 -40.69 -20.08 -7.76
CA VAL A 377 -41.89 -19.21 -7.89
C VAL A 377 -41.89 -18.14 -6.80
N LEU A 378 -41.62 -18.51 -5.53
CA LEU A 378 -41.58 -17.55 -4.42
C LEU A 378 -40.47 -16.54 -4.58
N LEU A 379 -39.29 -16.97 -5.01
CA LEU A 379 -38.16 -16.05 -5.26
C LEU A 379 -38.43 -15.11 -6.44
N ALA A 380 -39.11 -15.60 -7.49
CA ALA A 380 -39.52 -14.75 -8.60
C ALA A 380 -40.55 -13.68 -8.18
N ALA A 381 -41.53 -14.05 -7.36
CA ALA A 381 -42.51 -13.13 -6.80
C ALA A 381 -41.84 -12.09 -5.89
N LEU A 382 -40.96 -12.53 -4.99
CA LEU A 382 -40.18 -11.65 -4.11
C LEU A 382 -39.33 -10.66 -4.90
N ARG A 383 -38.66 -11.11 -5.96
CA ARG A 383 -37.88 -10.24 -6.86
C ARG A 383 -38.77 -9.18 -7.53
N ALA A 384 -39.96 -9.57 -8.05
CA ALA A 384 -40.89 -8.63 -8.67
C ALA A 384 -41.37 -7.56 -7.67
N GLN A 385 -41.72 -7.97 -6.46
CA GLN A 385 -42.12 -7.08 -5.37
C GLN A 385 -40.99 -6.13 -4.98
N THR A 386 -39.77 -6.64 -4.83
CA THR A 386 -38.59 -5.83 -4.49
C THR A 386 -38.24 -4.83 -5.60
N THR A 387 -38.31 -5.26 -6.86
CA THR A 387 -38.16 -4.38 -8.03
C THR A 387 -39.13 -3.20 -7.97
N GLN A 388 -40.38 -3.46 -7.68
CA GLN A 388 -41.40 -2.41 -7.57
C GLN A 388 -41.12 -1.47 -6.38
N ALA A 389 -40.71 -1.99 -5.23
CA ALA A 389 -40.34 -1.18 -4.05
C ALA A 389 -39.15 -0.29 -4.33
N LEU A 390 -38.06 -0.82 -4.91
CA LEU A 390 -36.89 -0.06 -5.28
C LEU A 390 -37.16 1.03 -6.33
N SER A 391 -37.98 0.70 -7.36
CA SER A 391 -38.38 1.66 -8.39
C SER A 391 -39.19 2.82 -7.82
N ARG A 392 -40.06 2.57 -6.85
CA ARG A 392 -40.81 3.64 -6.16
C ARG A 392 -39.93 4.52 -5.30
N SER A 393 -39.01 3.93 -4.52
CA SER A 393 -38.16 4.68 -3.60
C SER A 393 -37.09 5.48 -4.35
N LEU A 394 -36.37 4.88 -5.29
CA LEU A 394 -35.26 5.50 -6.00
C LEU A 394 -35.70 6.35 -7.21
N GLY A 395 -36.94 6.21 -7.64
CA GLY A 395 -37.43 6.77 -8.89
C GLY A 395 -36.82 6.09 -10.14
N PRO A 396 -37.34 6.41 -11.35
CA PRO A 396 -36.94 5.72 -12.57
C PRO A 396 -35.44 5.90 -12.90
N VAL A 397 -34.89 7.09 -12.65
CA VAL A 397 -33.48 7.41 -12.95
C VAL A 397 -32.54 6.68 -11.97
N GLY A 398 -32.77 6.81 -10.66
CA GLY A 398 -31.95 6.17 -9.64
C GLY A 398 -32.01 4.63 -9.72
N PHE A 399 -33.20 4.07 -9.93
CA PHE A 399 -33.37 2.63 -10.10
C PHE A 399 -32.70 2.12 -11.39
N GLY A 400 -32.80 2.88 -12.50
CA GLY A 400 -32.09 2.55 -13.74
C GLY A 400 -30.57 2.54 -13.58
N ALA A 401 -30.03 3.50 -12.85
CA ALA A 401 -28.58 3.57 -12.54
C ALA A 401 -28.16 2.37 -11.68
N TYR A 402 -28.94 2.02 -10.66
CA TYR A 402 -28.69 0.85 -9.82
C TYR A 402 -28.70 -0.46 -10.62
N LEU A 403 -29.70 -0.68 -11.48
CA LEU A 403 -29.76 -1.89 -12.31
C LEU A 403 -28.61 -1.99 -13.31
N LYS A 404 -28.16 -0.86 -13.85
CA LYS A 404 -27.03 -0.83 -14.78
C LYS A 404 -25.74 -1.33 -14.12
N GLN A 405 -25.51 -1.01 -12.84
CA GLN A 405 -24.30 -1.35 -12.11
C GLN A 405 -24.43 -2.70 -11.38
N HIS A 406 -25.58 -2.99 -10.77
CA HIS A 406 -25.78 -4.10 -9.86
C HIS A 406 -26.93 -5.04 -10.24
N GLY A 407 -27.56 -4.87 -11.42
CA GLY A 407 -28.77 -5.62 -11.82
C GLY A 407 -28.57 -7.14 -11.87
N GLN A 408 -27.41 -7.62 -12.34
CA GLN A 408 -27.12 -9.05 -12.36
C GLN A 408 -26.99 -9.61 -10.94
N GLN A 409 -26.30 -8.89 -10.05
CA GLN A 409 -26.10 -9.26 -8.66
C GLN A 409 -27.43 -9.23 -7.89
N PHE A 410 -28.25 -8.20 -8.13
CA PHE A 410 -29.62 -8.11 -7.63
C PHE A 410 -30.44 -9.33 -8.04
N THR A 411 -30.40 -9.71 -9.31
CA THR A 411 -31.16 -10.88 -9.83
C THR A 411 -30.66 -12.18 -9.19
N ASN A 412 -29.32 -12.37 -9.12
CA ASN A 412 -28.70 -13.58 -8.57
C ASN A 412 -29.01 -13.75 -7.08
N SER A 413 -29.03 -12.65 -6.30
CA SER A 413 -29.32 -12.71 -4.86
C SER A 413 -30.77 -13.07 -4.54
N LEU A 414 -31.69 -12.90 -5.46
CA LEU A 414 -33.12 -13.26 -5.36
C LEU A 414 -33.50 -14.40 -6.32
N SER A 415 -32.56 -15.29 -6.62
CA SER A 415 -32.77 -16.47 -7.45
C SER A 415 -32.23 -17.72 -6.76
N LEU A 416 -32.57 -18.90 -7.24
CA LEU A 416 -31.87 -20.12 -6.83
C LEU A 416 -30.41 -20.09 -7.32
N PRO A 417 -29.47 -20.65 -6.55
CA PRO A 417 -28.12 -20.79 -7.03
C PRO A 417 -28.11 -21.66 -8.28
N VAL A 418 -27.49 -21.18 -9.36
CA VAL A 418 -27.28 -21.99 -10.56
C VAL A 418 -26.28 -23.08 -10.19
N THR A 419 -26.76 -24.29 -10.00
CA THR A 419 -25.91 -25.47 -9.89
C THR A 419 -25.23 -25.64 -11.25
N ARG A 420 -23.96 -25.25 -11.33
CA ARG A 420 -23.12 -25.52 -12.50
C ARG A 420 -23.00 -27.04 -12.55
N MET A 421 -23.86 -27.74 -13.34
CA MET A 421 -23.60 -29.10 -13.74
C MET A 421 -22.22 -29.06 -14.43
N GLN A 422 -21.21 -29.55 -13.72
CA GLN A 422 -19.98 -29.94 -14.40
C GLN A 422 -20.41 -31.01 -15.39
N SER A 423 -20.39 -30.67 -16.67
CA SER A 423 -20.46 -31.65 -17.73
C SER A 423 -19.25 -32.57 -17.52
N LEU A 424 -19.52 -33.71 -16.91
CA LEU A 424 -18.63 -34.86 -16.98
C LEU A 424 -18.52 -35.18 -18.48
N GLY A 425 -17.44 -34.70 -19.09
CA GLY A 425 -17.09 -35.03 -20.45
C GLY A 425 -17.08 -36.55 -20.58
N GLN A 426 -17.93 -37.07 -21.45
CA GLN A 426 -17.84 -38.41 -21.93
C GLN A 426 -16.40 -38.65 -22.42
N ARG A 427 -15.61 -39.35 -21.63
CA ARG A 427 -14.44 -40.05 -22.14
C ARG A 427 -14.97 -41.18 -23.02
N SER A 428 -14.99 -40.95 -24.31
CA SER A 428 -15.04 -42.01 -25.30
C SER A 428 -13.75 -42.78 -25.19
N ASP A 429 -13.76 -43.90 -24.49
CA ASP A 429 -12.73 -44.91 -24.56
C ASP A 429 -12.78 -45.52 -25.95
N VAL A 430 -11.98 -45.01 -26.86
CA VAL A 430 -11.64 -45.70 -28.11
C VAL A 430 -10.50 -46.67 -27.76
N ILE A 431 -10.86 -47.93 -27.60
CA ILE A 431 -9.93 -49.04 -27.54
C ILE A 431 -9.37 -49.26 -28.95
N PRO A 432 -8.08 -49.16 -29.20
CA PRO A 432 -7.53 -49.63 -30.47
C PRO A 432 -7.36 -51.15 -30.40
N VAL A 433 -8.10 -51.88 -31.25
CA VAL A 433 -7.85 -53.26 -31.57
C VAL A 433 -6.74 -53.33 -32.60
N LYS A 434 -5.70 -54.16 -32.28
CA LYS A 434 -4.52 -54.63 -33.00
C LYS A 434 -3.35 -53.69 -33.13
#